data_f06a4dbee1c4671025c82a393f2aad01
#
_entry.id   f06a4dbee1c4671025c82a393f2aad01
#
_cell.length_a   1.000
_cell.length_b   1.000
_cell.length_c   1.000
_cell.angle_alpha   90.00
_cell.angle_beta   90.00
_cell.angle_gamma   90.00
#
_symmetry.space_group_name_H-M   'P 1'
#
loop_
_entity.id
_entity.type
_entity.pdbx_description
1 polymer ?
#
loop_
_entity_poly.entity_id
_entity_poly.type
_entity_poly.pdbx_seq_one_letter_code
_entity_poly.pdbx_strand_id
1 'polypeptide(L)'
;MASSSHQAASAIDPKLVARVAKGDHEAFGHLYDQSSTLLYTLAFRILGDREQAAELIQEVYLEVWRKIARYDVGRGTPIAWLVTLTRSRAIDRLRSRSSSGQRLVLDSLEHPLVSQTPDVGPNPHEAPEDMHLRQVMAKAILELPGPQQQAIEMAFYQGMTHQEIAAKLNQPLGTVKTRIKLAMTKLRASLHSVLHPDTAA
;
A
#
# COMPACT_ATOMS: atom_id res chain seq x y z
N MET A 1 11.75 29.79 -22.37
CA MET A 1 10.74 28.74 -22.59
C MET A 1 11.27 27.44 -21.99
N ALA A 2 11.00 27.22 -20.73
CA ALA A 2 11.28 25.99 -20.04
C ALA A 2 10.21 25.88 -18.94
N SER A 3 9.03 25.47 -19.37
CA SER A 3 7.90 25.22 -18.46
C SER A 3 7.45 23.79 -18.70
N SER A 4 7.21 23.05 -17.61
CA SER A 4 6.50 21.78 -17.57
C SER A 4 7.37 20.52 -17.52
N SER A 5 8.13 20.36 -16.44
CA SER A 5 8.60 19.04 -16.01
C SER A 5 8.52 18.87 -14.49
N HIS A 6 7.56 19.51 -13.83
CA HIS A 6 7.24 19.27 -12.43
C HIS A 6 5.97 18.43 -12.30
N GLN A 7 5.91 17.31 -12.98
CA GLN A 7 4.77 16.40 -12.88
C GLN A 7 5.22 15.07 -12.29
N ALA A 8 5.03 14.98 -10.97
CA ALA A 8 4.77 13.76 -10.18
C ALA A 8 5.61 12.50 -10.54
N ALA A 9 6.79 12.37 -9.96
CA ALA A 9 7.66 11.20 -10.06
C ALA A 9 7.12 9.94 -9.33
N SER A 10 5.94 9.99 -8.75
CA SER A 10 5.31 8.85 -8.05
C SER A 10 4.09 8.27 -8.79
N ALA A 11 3.76 8.76 -9.96
CA ALA A 11 2.58 8.30 -10.70
C ALA A 11 3.01 7.46 -11.91
N ILE A 12 2.78 6.14 -11.84
CA ILE A 12 2.88 5.27 -13.01
C ILE A 12 2.03 5.89 -14.13
N ASP A 13 2.67 6.25 -15.26
CA ASP A 13 1.98 6.86 -16.39
C ASP A 13 0.89 5.93 -16.93
N PRO A 14 -0.37 6.35 -17.02
CA PRO A 14 -1.43 5.58 -17.64
C PRO A 14 -1.10 5.09 -19.06
N LYS A 15 -0.24 5.83 -19.80
CA LYS A 15 0.26 5.40 -21.11
C LYS A 15 1.12 4.14 -21.02
N LEU A 16 1.91 3.98 -19.95
CA LEU A 16 2.68 2.77 -19.69
C LEU A 16 1.74 1.57 -19.53
N VAL A 17 0.68 1.74 -18.74
CA VAL A 17 -0.35 0.70 -18.54
C VAL A 17 -1.04 0.35 -19.85
N ALA A 18 -1.35 1.33 -20.70
CA ALA A 18 -1.96 1.10 -22.01
C ALA A 18 -1.02 0.33 -22.97
N ARG A 19 0.30 0.53 -22.90
CA ARG A 19 1.29 -0.27 -23.65
C ARG A 19 1.32 -1.72 -23.16
N VAL A 20 1.36 -1.92 -21.84
CA VAL A 20 1.33 -3.27 -21.23
C VAL A 20 0.05 -4.02 -21.63
N ALA A 21 -1.10 -3.34 -21.64
CA ALA A 21 -2.38 -3.92 -22.06
C ALA A 21 -2.40 -4.38 -23.53
N LYS A 22 -1.49 -3.86 -24.36
CA LYS A 22 -1.26 -4.30 -25.76
C LYS A 22 -0.21 -5.40 -25.89
N GLY A 23 0.31 -5.94 -24.79
CA GLY A 23 1.30 -7.00 -24.78
C GLY A 23 2.76 -6.52 -24.88
N ASP A 24 3.05 -5.26 -24.62
CA ASP A 24 4.40 -4.70 -24.64
C ASP A 24 5.21 -5.16 -23.42
N HIS A 25 6.16 -6.08 -23.65
CA HIS A 25 6.99 -6.65 -22.59
C HIS A 25 7.98 -5.65 -21.99
N GLU A 26 8.50 -4.71 -22.78
CA GLU A 26 9.39 -3.67 -22.29
C GLU A 26 8.65 -2.74 -21.34
N ALA A 27 7.44 -2.31 -21.73
CA ALA A 27 6.57 -1.53 -20.87
C ALA A 27 6.21 -2.26 -19.57
N PHE A 28 6.04 -3.58 -19.62
CA PHE A 28 5.82 -4.38 -18.42
C PHE A 28 7.06 -4.43 -17.51
N GLY A 29 8.26 -4.54 -18.08
CA GLY A 29 9.51 -4.41 -17.32
C GLY A 29 9.60 -3.07 -16.58
N HIS A 30 9.31 -1.96 -17.25
CA HIS A 30 9.26 -0.64 -16.62
C HIS A 30 8.19 -0.53 -15.52
N LEU A 31 7.02 -1.13 -15.72
CA LEU A 31 5.98 -1.19 -14.69
C LEU A 31 6.46 -1.94 -13.44
N TYR A 32 7.15 -3.06 -13.67
CA TYR A 32 7.77 -3.86 -12.61
C TYR A 32 8.81 -3.05 -11.84
N ASP A 33 9.75 -2.43 -12.51
CA ASP A 33 10.84 -1.65 -11.90
C ASP A 33 10.31 -0.50 -11.04
N GLN A 34 9.25 0.18 -11.51
CA GLN A 34 8.66 1.31 -10.79
C GLN A 34 7.82 0.91 -9.57
N SER A 35 7.33 -0.33 -9.49
CA SER A 35 6.35 -0.69 -8.46
C SER A 35 6.76 -1.86 -7.57
N SER A 36 7.70 -2.73 -8.00
CA SER A 36 8.01 -3.99 -7.31
C SER A 36 8.47 -3.80 -5.87
N THR A 37 9.32 -2.83 -5.58
CA THR A 37 9.82 -2.56 -4.23
C THR A 37 8.69 -2.18 -3.28
N LEU A 38 7.78 -1.30 -3.71
CA LEU A 38 6.62 -0.90 -2.91
C LEU A 38 5.69 -2.08 -2.64
N LEU A 39 5.38 -2.86 -3.68
CA LEU A 39 4.46 -3.99 -3.55
C LEU A 39 5.07 -5.12 -2.72
N TYR A 40 6.36 -5.40 -2.87
CA TYR A 40 7.09 -6.36 -2.03
C TYR A 40 7.08 -5.94 -0.56
N THR A 41 7.39 -4.67 -0.28
CA THR A 41 7.37 -4.13 1.08
C THR A 41 5.99 -4.27 1.71
N LEU A 42 4.93 -3.98 0.95
CA LEU A 42 3.54 -4.17 1.41
C LEU A 42 3.24 -5.65 1.70
N ALA A 43 3.58 -6.54 0.77
CA ALA A 43 3.37 -7.99 0.92
C ALA A 43 4.12 -8.53 2.16
N PHE A 44 5.39 -8.17 2.30
CA PHE A 44 6.19 -8.56 3.46
C PHE A 44 5.60 -8.06 4.78
N ARG A 45 5.13 -6.82 4.81
CA ARG A 45 4.52 -6.22 6.00
C ARG A 45 3.23 -6.93 6.43
N ILE A 46 2.48 -7.48 5.48
CA ILE A 46 1.25 -8.24 5.76
C ILE A 46 1.55 -9.69 6.14
N LEU A 47 2.49 -10.34 5.44
CA LEU A 47 2.75 -11.78 5.59
C LEU A 47 3.80 -12.09 6.67
N GLY A 48 4.70 -11.15 6.98
CA GLY A 48 5.79 -11.32 7.95
C GLY A 48 6.90 -12.30 7.49
N ASP A 49 6.87 -12.73 6.23
CA ASP A 49 7.76 -13.77 5.68
C ASP A 49 8.27 -13.32 4.31
N ARG A 50 9.61 -13.30 4.15
CA ARG A 50 10.27 -12.78 2.94
C ARG A 50 10.04 -13.67 1.73
N GLU A 51 10.08 -14.97 1.92
CA GLU A 51 9.91 -15.95 0.83
C GLU A 51 8.48 -15.90 0.30
N GLN A 52 7.50 -15.92 1.18
CA GLN A 52 6.10 -15.79 0.81
C GLN A 52 5.76 -14.44 0.18
N ALA A 53 6.41 -13.35 0.63
CA ALA A 53 6.24 -12.05 0.00
C ALA A 53 6.78 -12.06 -1.44
N ALA A 54 7.95 -12.67 -1.66
CA ALA A 54 8.53 -12.79 -2.99
C ALA A 54 7.66 -13.63 -3.94
N GLU A 55 7.18 -14.79 -3.48
CA GLU A 55 6.25 -15.63 -4.23
C GLU A 55 4.97 -14.88 -4.58
N LEU A 56 4.38 -14.19 -3.59
CA LEU A 56 3.16 -13.42 -3.81
C LEU A 56 3.36 -12.34 -4.89
N ILE A 57 4.48 -11.66 -4.89
CA ILE A 57 4.77 -10.62 -5.89
C ILE A 57 4.86 -11.21 -7.29
N GLN A 58 5.46 -12.39 -7.46
CA GLN A 58 5.46 -13.08 -8.76
C GLN A 58 4.04 -13.41 -9.21
N GLU A 59 3.19 -13.95 -8.34
CA GLU A 59 1.79 -14.25 -8.65
C GLU A 59 1.00 -12.97 -9.01
N VAL A 60 1.22 -11.89 -8.27
CA VAL A 60 0.57 -10.59 -8.53
C VAL A 60 0.95 -10.07 -9.91
N TYR A 61 2.23 -10.10 -10.31
CA TYR A 61 2.62 -9.62 -11.63
C TYR A 61 2.13 -10.52 -12.77
N LEU A 62 2.05 -11.83 -12.57
CA LEU A 62 1.38 -12.73 -13.51
C LEU A 62 -0.11 -12.39 -13.66
N GLU A 63 -0.78 -12.07 -12.56
CA GLU A 63 -2.17 -11.62 -12.58
C GLU A 63 -2.33 -10.25 -13.26
N VAL A 64 -1.42 -9.31 -12.97
CA VAL A 64 -1.36 -8.00 -13.64
C VAL A 64 -1.24 -8.18 -15.14
N TRP A 65 -0.27 -8.96 -15.62
CA TRP A 65 -0.10 -9.23 -17.05
C TRP A 65 -1.37 -9.72 -17.72
N ARG A 66 -2.09 -10.63 -17.06
CA ARG A 66 -3.32 -11.24 -17.60
C ARG A 66 -4.53 -10.30 -17.56
N LYS A 67 -4.59 -9.39 -16.59
CA LYS A 67 -5.78 -8.61 -16.28
C LYS A 67 -5.65 -7.11 -16.52
N ILE A 68 -4.47 -6.61 -16.86
CA ILE A 68 -4.20 -5.17 -16.99
C ILE A 68 -5.09 -4.50 -18.05
N ALA A 69 -5.50 -5.23 -19.07
CA ALA A 69 -6.46 -4.74 -20.07
C ALA A 69 -7.84 -4.39 -19.48
N ARG A 70 -8.16 -4.86 -18.26
CA ARG A 70 -9.39 -4.53 -17.52
C ARG A 70 -9.22 -3.36 -16.57
N TYR A 71 -8.02 -2.81 -16.47
CA TYR A 71 -7.77 -1.64 -15.66
C TYR A 71 -8.51 -0.44 -16.25
N ASP A 72 -9.27 0.26 -15.39
CA ASP A 72 -10.06 1.43 -15.75
C ASP A 72 -9.43 2.67 -15.10
N VAL A 73 -8.88 3.55 -15.94
CA VAL A 73 -8.26 4.82 -15.50
C VAL A 73 -9.23 5.70 -14.71
N GLY A 74 -10.53 5.58 -14.96
CA GLY A 74 -11.58 6.33 -14.24
C GLY A 74 -11.77 5.89 -12.78
N ARG A 75 -11.23 4.74 -12.38
CA ARG A 75 -11.39 4.16 -11.03
C ARG A 75 -10.23 4.41 -10.09
N GLY A 76 -9.18 5.09 -10.54
CA GLY A 76 -8.02 5.43 -9.70
C GLY A 76 -6.70 5.28 -10.45
N THR A 77 -5.61 5.61 -9.76
CA THR A 77 -4.26 5.53 -10.35
C THR A 77 -3.79 4.07 -10.50
N PRO A 78 -2.89 3.78 -11.46
CA PRO A 78 -2.31 2.45 -11.63
C PRO A 78 -1.70 1.89 -10.34
N ILE A 79 -0.96 2.72 -9.60
CA ILE A 79 -0.32 2.29 -8.36
C ILE A 79 -1.35 1.93 -7.28
N ALA A 80 -2.46 2.68 -7.16
CA ALA A 80 -3.52 2.37 -6.22
C ALA A 80 -4.20 1.02 -6.55
N TRP A 81 -4.37 0.71 -7.84
CA TRP A 81 -4.89 -0.57 -8.28
C TRP A 81 -3.92 -1.71 -7.94
N LEU A 82 -2.61 -1.56 -8.22
CA LEU A 82 -1.58 -2.54 -7.89
C LEU A 82 -1.49 -2.79 -6.37
N VAL A 83 -1.49 -1.73 -5.56
CA VAL A 83 -1.49 -1.82 -4.09
C VAL A 83 -2.74 -2.56 -3.60
N THR A 84 -3.91 -2.25 -4.14
CA THR A 84 -5.17 -2.91 -3.76
C THR A 84 -5.15 -4.40 -4.11
N LEU A 85 -4.66 -4.75 -5.30
CA LEU A 85 -4.52 -6.13 -5.74
C LEU A 85 -3.55 -6.90 -4.83
N THR A 86 -2.35 -6.38 -4.63
CA THR A 86 -1.32 -6.99 -3.78
C THR A 86 -1.83 -7.19 -2.35
N ARG A 87 -2.44 -6.15 -1.77
CA ARG A 87 -3.03 -6.24 -0.43
C ARG A 87 -4.11 -7.32 -0.35
N SER A 88 -5.01 -7.37 -1.33
CA SER A 88 -6.08 -8.39 -1.35
C SER A 88 -5.48 -9.79 -1.34
N ARG A 89 -4.50 -10.06 -2.21
CA ARG A 89 -3.84 -11.37 -2.30
C ARG A 89 -3.06 -11.72 -1.02
N ALA A 90 -2.39 -10.74 -0.41
CA ALA A 90 -1.67 -10.94 0.85
C ALA A 90 -2.63 -11.29 1.99
N ILE A 91 -3.76 -10.59 2.12
CA ILE A 91 -4.79 -10.87 3.13
C ILE A 91 -5.46 -12.22 2.89
N ASP A 92 -5.76 -12.58 1.64
CA ASP A 92 -6.34 -13.88 1.30
C ASP A 92 -5.39 -15.02 1.70
N ARG A 93 -4.08 -14.88 1.42
CA ARG A 93 -3.05 -15.84 1.82
C ARG A 93 -2.92 -15.92 3.34
N LEU A 94 -2.95 -14.79 4.05
CA LEU A 94 -2.92 -14.73 5.51
C LEU A 94 -4.11 -15.47 6.14
N ARG A 95 -5.32 -15.23 5.62
CA ARG A 95 -6.56 -15.88 6.10
C ARG A 95 -6.56 -17.38 5.83
N SER A 96 -6.09 -17.82 4.68
CA SER A 96 -5.97 -19.25 4.33
C SER A 96 -5.08 -19.99 5.32
N ARG A 97 -3.97 -19.39 5.74
CA ARG A 97 -3.06 -19.97 6.76
C ARG A 97 -3.70 -20.05 8.13
N SER A 98 -4.46 -19.02 8.51
CA SER A 98 -5.17 -19.01 9.80
C SER A 98 -6.25 -20.10 9.89
N SER A 99 -6.87 -20.45 8.76
CA SER A 99 -7.89 -21.51 8.71
C SER A 99 -7.30 -22.93 8.68
N SER A 100 -6.04 -23.10 8.25
CA SER A 100 -5.34 -24.41 8.23
C SER A 100 -4.67 -24.80 9.54
N GLY A 101 -4.97 -24.09 10.65
CA GLY A 101 -4.44 -24.42 12.00
C GLY A 101 -3.01 -23.96 12.26
N GLN A 102 -2.31 -23.42 11.28
CA GLN A 102 -1.05 -22.70 11.44
C GLN A 102 -1.34 -21.26 11.94
N ARG A 103 -1.82 -21.19 13.15
CA ARG A 103 -1.92 -19.94 13.89
C ARG A 103 -0.51 -19.44 14.18
N LEU A 104 0.14 -18.86 13.18
CA LEU A 104 1.32 -18.07 13.42
C LEU A 104 0.90 -16.91 14.33
N VAL A 105 1.60 -16.83 15.42
CA VAL A 105 1.52 -15.87 16.50
C VAL A 105 1.53 -14.44 15.94
N LEU A 106 0.39 -14.00 15.39
CA LEU A 106 0.13 -12.60 15.09
C LEU A 106 -0.04 -11.76 16.36
N ASP A 107 -0.10 -12.42 17.52
CA ASP A 107 -0.15 -11.75 18.83
C ASP A 107 1.19 -11.12 19.25
N SER A 108 2.30 -11.41 18.54
CA SER A 108 3.62 -10.87 18.88
C SER A 108 4.09 -9.75 17.93
N LEU A 109 3.30 -9.38 16.95
CA LEU A 109 3.62 -8.21 16.14
C LEU A 109 3.01 -6.95 16.80
N GLU A 110 3.51 -6.60 17.97
CA GLU A 110 3.56 -5.21 18.43
C GLU A 110 4.53 -4.45 17.50
N HIS A 111 4.17 -4.35 16.22
CA HIS A 111 4.93 -3.54 15.29
C HIS A 111 4.30 -2.17 15.21
N PRO A 112 4.94 -1.16 15.81
CA PRO A 112 4.57 0.23 15.51
C PRO A 112 4.66 0.41 13.99
N LEU A 113 3.67 1.05 13.41
CA LEU A 113 3.52 1.32 11.97
C LEU A 113 4.78 1.88 11.28
N VAL A 114 5.76 2.33 12.05
CA VAL A 114 6.95 3.05 11.54
C VAL A 114 8.28 2.39 11.94
N SER A 115 8.34 1.60 13.03
CA SER A 115 9.64 1.17 13.57
C SER A 115 10.24 -0.07 12.92
N GLN A 116 9.53 -0.76 12.03
CA GLN A 116 10.10 -1.86 11.25
C GLN A 116 9.63 -1.79 9.78
N THR A 117 9.91 -0.69 9.13
CA THR A 117 10.18 -0.80 7.71
C THR A 117 11.38 -1.75 7.64
N PRO A 118 11.29 -2.95 7.03
CA PRO A 118 12.50 -3.69 6.74
C PRO A 118 13.41 -2.69 6.06
N ASP A 119 14.65 -2.68 6.46
CA ASP A 119 15.71 -2.05 5.69
C ASP A 119 15.80 -2.81 4.35
N VAL A 120 14.81 -2.61 3.51
CA VAL A 120 14.91 -2.79 2.09
C VAL A 120 15.78 -1.64 1.72
N GLY A 121 17.10 -1.91 1.71
CA GLY A 121 18.14 -0.94 1.45
C GLY A 121 17.72 -0.02 0.29
N PRO A 122 18.24 1.19 0.22
CA PRO A 122 17.80 2.17 -0.75
C PRO A 122 17.75 1.50 -2.12
N ASN A 123 16.56 1.43 -2.71
CA ASN A 123 16.43 0.97 -4.08
C ASN A 123 17.27 1.94 -4.93
N PRO A 124 18.35 1.48 -5.61
CA PRO A 124 19.17 2.37 -6.42
C PRO A 124 18.39 3.12 -7.51
N HIS A 125 17.17 2.67 -7.80
CA HIS A 125 16.25 3.27 -8.76
C HIS A 125 15.14 4.11 -8.10
N GLU A 126 15.21 4.32 -6.78
CA GLU A 126 14.21 5.13 -6.08
C GLU A 126 14.51 6.61 -6.27
N ALA A 127 13.55 7.32 -6.86
CA ALA A 127 13.65 8.76 -7.00
C ALA A 127 13.65 9.46 -5.62
N PRO A 128 14.40 10.55 -5.43
CA PRO A 128 14.40 11.34 -4.19
C PRO A 128 12.99 11.76 -3.73
N GLU A 129 12.09 11.95 -4.67
CA GLU A 129 10.69 12.32 -4.46
C GLU A 129 9.87 11.20 -3.81
N ASP A 130 10.15 9.94 -4.16
CA ASP A 130 9.52 8.77 -3.52
C ASP A 130 9.95 8.63 -2.07
N MET A 131 11.21 8.95 -1.77
CA MET A 131 11.73 8.98 -0.40
C MET A 131 11.05 10.08 0.42
N HIS A 132 10.86 11.27 -0.16
CA HIS A 132 10.13 12.36 0.49
C HIS A 132 8.67 11.99 0.79
N LEU A 133 7.96 11.42 -0.17
CA LEU A 133 6.57 10.96 0.01
C LEU A 133 6.47 9.89 1.10
N ARG A 134 7.42 8.95 1.16
CA ARG A 134 7.50 7.95 2.24
C ARG A 134 7.70 8.59 3.61
N GLN A 135 8.58 9.58 3.73
CA GLN A 135 8.82 10.30 4.98
C GLN A 135 7.56 11.05 5.43
N VAL A 136 6.88 11.71 4.51
CA VAL A 136 5.62 12.42 4.82
C VAL A 136 4.54 11.44 5.26
N MET A 137 4.39 10.30 4.57
CA MET A 137 3.45 9.26 4.98
C MET A 137 3.77 8.69 6.35
N ALA A 138 5.05 8.39 6.62
CA ALA A 138 5.49 7.89 7.92
C ALA A 138 5.19 8.90 9.03
N LYS A 139 5.51 10.18 8.80
CA LYS A 139 5.20 11.27 9.72
C LYS A 139 3.69 11.41 9.96
N ALA A 140 2.89 11.43 8.89
CA ALA A 140 1.44 11.54 8.99
C ALA A 140 0.81 10.40 9.79
N ILE A 141 1.34 9.19 9.66
CA ILE A 141 0.89 8.04 10.46
C ILE A 141 1.28 8.20 11.93
N LEU A 142 2.50 8.66 12.21
CA LEU A 142 2.98 8.92 13.60
C LEU A 142 2.18 10.02 14.30
N GLU A 143 1.68 10.99 13.55
CA GLU A 143 0.86 12.10 14.09
C GLU A 143 -0.60 11.69 14.36
N LEU A 144 -1.02 10.49 13.95
CA LEU A 144 -2.34 9.99 14.31
C LEU A 144 -2.39 9.65 15.82
N PRO A 145 -3.49 9.93 16.51
CA PRO A 145 -3.72 9.39 17.86
C PRO A 145 -3.60 7.88 17.90
N GLY A 146 -2.98 7.32 18.92
CA GLY A 146 -2.74 5.87 19.06
C GLY A 146 -3.96 4.98 18.72
N PRO A 147 -5.19 5.28 19.22
CA PRO A 147 -6.37 4.49 18.86
C PRO A 147 -6.76 4.55 17.37
N GLN A 148 -6.37 5.61 16.64
CA GLN A 148 -6.59 5.73 15.21
C GLN A 148 -5.53 4.94 14.44
N GLN A 149 -4.26 5.02 14.86
CA GLN A 149 -3.18 4.20 14.30
C GLN A 149 -3.50 2.71 14.42
N GLN A 150 -3.86 2.26 15.62
CA GLN A 150 -4.20 0.87 15.89
C GLN A 150 -5.36 0.37 15.01
N ALA A 151 -6.41 1.17 14.87
CA ALA A 151 -7.56 0.81 14.04
C ALA A 151 -7.19 0.70 12.54
N ILE A 152 -6.35 1.61 12.02
CA ILE A 152 -5.83 1.56 10.63
C ILE A 152 -4.93 0.33 10.45
N GLU A 153 -4.04 0.06 11.38
CA GLU A 153 -3.13 -1.08 11.32
C GLU A 153 -3.88 -2.40 11.23
N MET A 154 -4.84 -2.62 12.12
CA MET A 154 -5.69 -3.82 12.11
C MET A 154 -6.49 -3.94 10.82
N ALA A 155 -7.08 -2.84 10.33
CA ALA A 155 -7.86 -2.86 9.11
C ALA A 155 -7.00 -3.08 7.87
N PHE A 156 -5.85 -2.42 7.77
CA PHE A 156 -5.07 -2.39 6.54
C PHE A 156 -4.06 -3.54 6.44
N TYR A 157 -3.29 -3.80 7.50
CA TYR A 157 -2.23 -4.83 7.47
C TYR A 157 -2.68 -6.18 7.98
N GLN A 158 -3.54 -6.23 9.01
CA GLN A 158 -4.06 -7.51 9.53
C GLN A 158 -5.33 -7.96 8.80
N GLY A 159 -5.88 -7.15 7.90
CA GLY A 159 -7.06 -7.48 7.10
C GLY A 159 -8.34 -7.71 7.91
N MET A 160 -8.39 -7.19 9.14
CA MET A 160 -9.56 -7.35 10.00
C MET A 160 -10.74 -6.51 9.53
N THR A 161 -11.92 -7.06 9.60
CA THR A 161 -13.17 -6.31 9.41
C THR A 161 -13.39 -5.37 10.59
N HIS A 162 -14.21 -4.35 10.41
CA HIS A 162 -14.54 -3.42 11.50
C HIS A 162 -15.21 -4.14 12.71
N GLN A 163 -15.94 -5.23 12.46
CA GLN A 163 -16.54 -6.05 13.53
C GLN A 163 -15.48 -6.82 14.32
N GLU A 164 -14.52 -7.44 13.63
CA GLU A 164 -13.40 -8.14 14.26
C GLU A 164 -12.54 -7.17 15.08
N ILE A 165 -12.28 -5.96 14.56
CA ILE A 165 -11.55 -4.91 15.31
C ILE A 165 -12.34 -4.49 16.55
N ALA A 166 -13.65 -4.28 16.42
CA ALA A 166 -14.52 -3.91 17.54
C ALA A 166 -14.49 -4.98 18.65
N ALA A 167 -14.59 -6.24 18.28
CA ALA A 167 -14.49 -7.37 19.22
C ALA A 167 -13.11 -7.44 19.85
N LYS A 168 -12.01 -7.35 19.06
CA LYS A 168 -10.63 -7.45 19.56
C LYS A 168 -10.25 -6.32 20.52
N LEU A 169 -10.72 -5.09 20.24
CA LEU A 169 -10.46 -3.91 21.06
C LEU A 169 -11.48 -3.70 22.19
N ASN A 170 -12.50 -4.54 22.29
CA ASN A 170 -13.64 -4.37 23.20
C ASN A 170 -14.25 -2.94 23.09
N GLN A 171 -14.51 -2.50 21.86
CA GLN A 171 -15.02 -1.17 21.55
C GLN A 171 -16.29 -1.28 20.71
N PRO A 172 -17.23 -0.32 20.83
CA PRO A 172 -18.40 -0.26 19.94
C PRO A 172 -17.98 -0.17 18.47
N LEU A 173 -18.71 -0.87 17.58
CA LEU A 173 -18.47 -0.83 16.14
C LEU A 173 -18.48 0.60 15.57
N GLY A 174 -19.39 1.47 16.08
CA GLY A 174 -19.46 2.88 15.71
C GLY A 174 -18.17 3.65 16.01
N THR A 175 -17.56 3.35 17.18
CA THR A 175 -16.29 3.95 17.58
C THR A 175 -15.16 3.54 16.64
N VAL A 176 -15.07 2.27 16.27
CA VAL A 176 -14.05 1.77 15.32
C VAL A 176 -14.21 2.43 13.95
N LYS A 177 -15.44 2.46 13.41
CA LYS A 177 -15.73 3.13 12.14
C LYS A 177 -15.31 4.61 12.16
N THR A 178 -15.61 5.30 13.25
CA THR A 178 -15.25 6.72 13.41
C THR A 178 -13.74 6.91 13.49
N ARG A 179 -13.02 6.07 14.26
CA ARG A 179 -11.54 6.11 14.35
C ARG A 179 -10.90 5.94 12.97
N ILE A 180 -11.32 4.94 12.19
CA ILE A 180 -10.81 4.69 10.84
C ILE A 180 -11.14 5.86 9.91
N LYS A 181 -12.37 6.38 9.93
CA LYS A 181 -12.78 7.53 9.12
C LYS A 181 -11.91 8.76 9.43
N LEU A 182 -11.73 9.10 10.70
CA LEU A 182 -10.92 10.25 11.12
C LEU A 182 -9.45 10.07 10.74
N ALA A 183 -8.88 8.88 10.94
CA ALA A 183 -7.52 8.57 10.50
C ALA A 183 -7.35 8.76 8.99
N MET A 184 -8.25 8.21 8.19
CA MET A 184 -8.21 8.35 6.72
C MET A 184 -8.37 9.81 6.27
N THR A 185 -9.19 10.59 6.97
CA THR A 185 -9.34 12.03 6.68
C THR A 185 -8.04 12.79 6.95
N LYS A 186 -7.38 12.53 8.10
CA LYS A 186 -6.10 13.16 8.44
C LYS A 186 -4.99 12.77 7.46
N LEU A 187 -4.84 11.47 7.18
CA LEU A 187 -3.84 10.98 6.22
C LEU A 187 -4.05 11.60 4.83
N ARG A 188 -5.30 11.71 4.39
CA ARG A 188 -5.62 12.33 3.10
C ARG A 188 -5.27 13.82 3.08
N ALA A 189 -5.53 14.56 4.17
CA ALA A 189 -5.17 15.96 4.29
C ALA A 189 -3.64 16.17 4.26
N SER A 190 -2.87 15.35 5.02
CA SER A 190 -1.41 15.41 5.01
C SER A 190 -0.81 15.09 3.64
N LEU A 191 -1.39 14.16 2.90
CA LEU A 191 -0.94 13.83 1.54
C LEU A 191 -1.32 14.90 0.54
N HIS A 192 -2.49 15.51 0.67
CA HIS A 192 -2.94 16.55 -0.25
C HIS A 192 -2.01 17.76 -0.22
N SER A 193 -1.52 18.16 0.97
CA SER A 193 -0.60 19.28 1.12
C SER A 193 0.76 19.04 0.44
N VAL A 194 1.17 17.79 0.27
CA VAL A 194 2.44 17.41 -0.37
C VAL A 194 2.28 17.23 -1.87
N LEU A 195 1.16 16.64 -2.30
CA LEU A 195 0.88 16.38 -3.71
C LEU A 195 0.41 17.64 -4.46
N HIS A 196 -0.08 18.64 -3.75
CA HIS A 196 -0.62 19.89 -4.32
C HIS A 196 -0.14 21.11 -3.50
N PRO A 197 1.18 21.42 -3.53
CA PRO A 197 1.73 22.55 -2.74
C PRO A 197 1.14 23.90 -3.14
N ASP A 198 0.66 24.03 -4.37
CA ASP A 198 0.14 25.31 -4.92
C ASP A 198 -1.31 25.63 -4.52
N THR A 199 -2.01 24.76 -3.78
CA THR A 199 -3.42 24.99 -3.39
C THR A 199 -3.55 25.46 -1.93
N ALA A 200 -2.45 25.74 -1.24
CA ALA A 200 -2.40 26.10 0.19
C ALA A 200 -2.10 27.59 0.44
N ALA A 201 -2.37 28.48 -0.54
CA ALA A 201 -2.25 29.93 -0.40
C ALA A 201 -3.61 30.62 -0.39
#